data_1f68ee8fe6909f7c4cad533ed7f14f78
#
_entry.id   1f68ee8fe6909f7c4cad533ed7f14f78
#
_cell.length_a   1.000
_cell.length_b   1.000
_cell.length_c   1.000
_cell.angle_alpha   90.00
_cell.angle_beta   90.00
_cell.angle_gamma   90.00
#
_symmetry.space_group_name_H-M   'P 1'
#
loop_
_entity.id
_entity.type
_entity.pdbx_description
1 polymer ?
#
loop_
_entity_poly.entity_id
_entity_poly.type
_entity_poly.pdbx_seq_one_letter_code
_entity_poly.pdbx_strand_id
1 'polypeptide(L)'
;GEAEYRLLLAQLKPRPGDRVLDVGCGTGWFTRRLAAEPGLQVTGIDPNGEWLAFASRRDARSVYFRADACALPFADRSFDGVVSVTALCFVREWGLALQEMLRVTGGRFAIGVLNRESLLWRAKGQRGGSGAYRGAHWHTRHELLVELAGLSVRDVRLRSAIVFPSGSVFARAADRMMPSGLPWGGLTVASGRVSARPGS
;
A
#
# COMPACT_ATOMS: atom_id res chain seq x y z
N GLY A 1 1.59 0.83 -11.43
CA GLY A 1 0.22 1.21 -11.81
C GLY A 1 -0.73 0.03 -11.87
N GLU A 2 -1.04 -0.50 -13.05
CA GLU A 2 -2.13 -1.48 -13.21
C GLU A 2 -1.85 -2.84 -12.55
N ALA A 3 -0.63 -3.34 -12.62
CA ALA A 3 -0.26 -4.63 -12.02
C ALA A 3 -0.30 -4.56 -10.48
N GLU A 4 0.19 -3.46 -9.92
CA GLU A 4 0.15 -3.19 -8.48
C GLU A 4 -1.28 -3.09 -7.99
N TYR A 5 -2.15 -2.36 -8.71
CA TYR A 5 -3.55 -2.22 -8.36
C TYR A 5 -4.29 -3.56 -8.32
N ARG A 6 -4.13 -4.37 -9.37
CA ARG A 6 -4.74 -5.72 -9.41
C ARG A 6 -4.27 -6.60 -8.27
N LEU A 7 -2.97 -6.57 -7.97
CA LEU A 7 -2.42 -7.31 -6.85
C LEU A 7 -3.00 -6.81 -5.52
N LEU A 8 -3.01 -5.49 -5.31
CA LEU A 8 -3.55 -4.86 -4.12
C LEU A 8 -5.02 -5.26 -3.91
N LEU A 9 -5.85 -5.11 -4.94
CA LEU A 9 -7.28 -5.43 -4.89
C LEU A 9 -7.51 -6.92 -4.60
N ALA A 10 -6.76 -7.81 -5.26
CA ALA A 10 -6.83 -9.25 -5.05
C ALA A 10 -6.41 -9.68 -3.64
N GLN A 11 -5.54 -8.90 -2.99
CA GLN A 11 -5.10 -9.16 -1.62
C GLN A 11 -6.05 -8.53 -0.59
N LEU A 12 -6.50 -7.29 -0.81
CA LEU A 12 -7.43 -6.59 0.07
C LEU A 12 -8.80 -7.29 0.10
N LYS A 13 -9.29 -7.72 -1.07
CA LYS A 13 -10.61 -8.36 -1.25
C LYS A 13 -11.73 -7.54 -0.57
N PRO A 14 -11.91 -6.28 -0.93
CA PRO A 14 -12.93 -5.45 -0.32
C PRO A 14 -14.34 -5.93 -0.71
N ARG A 15 -15.32 -5.57 0.08
CA ARG A 15 -16.73 -5.88 -0.15
C ARG A 15 -17.50 -4.60 -0.45
N PRO A 16 -18.60 -4.67 -1.19
CA PRO A 16 -19.51 -3.53 -1.32
C PRO A 16 -19.94 -3.02 0.07
N GLY A 17 -19.85 -1.71 0.28
CA GLY A 17 -20.12 -1.06 1.56
C GLY A 17 -18.89 -0.86 2.46
N ASP A 18 -17.75 -1.50 2.18
CA ASP A 18 -16.54 -1.33 2.98
C ASP A 18 -16.02 0.11 2.91
N ARG A 19 -15.59 0.63 4.06
CA ARG A 19 -14.84 1.88 4.21
C ARG A 19 -13.35 1.55 4.11
N VAL A 20 -12.69 2.11 3.11
CA VAL A 20 -11.26 1.84 2.84
C VAL A 20 -10.44 3.11 3.00
N LEU A 21 -9.37 3.04 3.78
CA LEU A 21 -8.39 4.11 3.92
C LEU A 21 -7.18 3.85 3.03
N ASP A 22 -6.80 4.83 2.20
CA ASP A 22 -5.57 4.85 1.39
C ASP A 22 -4.55 5.79 2.03
N VAL A 23 -3.50 5.22 2.64
CA VAL A 23 -2.49 5.97 3.40
C VAL A 23 -1.29 6.30 2.51
N GLY A 24 -1.01 7.61 2.38
CA GLY A 24 -0.04 8.14 1.44
C GLY A 24 -0.56 8.09 0.01
N CYS A 25 -1.79 8.55 -0.19
CA CYS A 25 -2.52 8.44 -1.46
C CYS A 25 -1.92 9.28 -2.59
N GLY A 26 -1.04 10.23 -2.28
CA GLY A 26 -0.40 11.12 -3.24
C GLY A 26 -1.42 11.85 -4.11
N THR A 27 -1.28 11.71 -5.43
CA THR A 27 -2.19 12.30 -6.42
C THR A 27 -3.50 11.52 -6.61
N GLY A 28 -3.81 10.57 -5.73
CA GLY A 28 -5.08 9.84 -5.68
C GLY A 28 -5.26 8.78 -6.77
N TRP A 29 -4.17 8.24 -7.33
CA TRP A 29 -4.31 7.26 -8.42
C TRP A 29 -4.96 5.96 -7.94
N PHE A 30 -4.50 5.41 -6.81
CA PHE A 30 -5.08 4.20 -6.21
C PHE A 30 -6.44 4.48 -5.59
N THR A 31 -6.58 5.60 -4.88
CA THR A 31 -7.83 6.05 -4.24
C THR A 31 -8.99 6.07 -5.25
N ARG A 32 -8.81 6.75 -6.39
CA ARG A 32 -9.85 6.83 -7.45
C ARG A 32 -10.23 5.47 -8.03
N ARG A 33 -9.26 4.58 -8.17
CA ARG A 33 -9.52 3.24 -8.69
C ARG A 33 -10.30 2.39 -7.70
N LEU A 34 -9.96 2.48 -6.42
CA LEU A 34 -10.74 1.85 -5.35
C LEU A 34 -12.14 2.42 -5.28
N ALA A 35 -12.31 3.74 -5.41
CA ALA A 35 -13.63 4.39 -5.41
C ALA A 35 -14.47 4.06 -6.66
N ALA A 36 -13.86 3.49 -7.70
CA ALA A 36 -14.59 2.98 -8.86
C ALA A 36 -15.12 1.55 -8.66
N GLU A 37 -14.63 0.82 -7.66
CA GLU A 37 -15.16 -0.48 -7.29
C GLU A 37 -16.56 -0.34 -6.67
N PRO A 38 -17.51 -1.24 -6.96
CA PRO A 38 -18.90 -1.10 -6.53
C PRO A 38 -19.03 -0.97 -5.01
N GLY A 39 -19.67 0.12 -4.57
CA GLY A 39 -20.09 0.35 -3.18
C GLY A 39 -18.96 0.69 -2.20
N LEU A 40 -17.70 0.83 -2.64
CA LEU A 40 -16.63 1.23 -1.73
C LEU A 40 -16.72 2.71 -1.35
N GLN A 41 -16.48 2.99 -0.07
CA GLN A 41 -16.31 4.34 0.48
C GLN A 41 -14.83 4.56 0.75
N VAL A 42 -14.16 5.38 -0.05
CA VAL A 42 -12.70 5.52 0.01
C VAL A 42 -12.30 6.87 0.56
N THR A 43 -11.40 6.83 1.54
CA THR A 43 -10.72 8.01 2.09
C THR A 43 -9.24 7.93 1.76
N GLY A 44 -8.69 9.00 1.18
CA GLY A 44 -7.26 9.13 0.92
C GLY A 44 -6.62 10.12 1.88
N ILE A 45 -5.44 9.80 2.41
CA ILE A 45 -4.64 10.73 3.19
C ILE A 45 -3.22 10.86 2.64
N ASP A 46 -2.67 12.07 2.74
CA ASP A 46 -1.29 12.38 2.40
C ASP A 46 -0.83 13.63 3.17
N PRO A 47 0.44 13.78 3.55
CA PRO A 47 0.93 15.03 4.16
C PRO A 47 1.05 16.17 3.15
N ASN A 48 1.09 15.91 1.85
CA ASN A 48 1.24 16.89 0.79
C ASN A 48 -0.11 17.46 0.32
N GLY A 49 -0.41 18.69 0.76
CA GLY A 49 -1.67 19.36 0.42
C GLY A 49 -1.86 19.66 -1.07
N GLU A 50 -0.78 19.88 -1.84
CA GLU A 50 -0.88 20.11 -3.28
C GLU A 50 -1.30 18.86 -4.04
N TRP A 51 -0.76 17.70 -3.63
CA TRP A 51 -1.16 16.41 -4.20
C TRP A 51 -2.62 16.08 -3.88
N LEU A 52 -3.06 16.37 -2.65
CA LEU A 52 -4.47 16.20 -2.26
C LEU A 52 -5.39 17.13 -3.04
N ALA A 53 -5.00 18.39 -3.23
CA ALA A 53 -5.76 19.32 -4.06
C ALA A 53 -5.84 18.88 -5.53
N PHE A 54 -4.81 18.25 -6.05
CA PHE A 54 -4.82 17.64 -7.38
C PHE A 54 -5.75 16.42 -7.42
N ALA A 55 -5.68 15.56 -6.41
CA ALA A 55 -6.49 14.35 -6.31
C ALA A 55 -7.99 14.68 -6.24
N SER A 56 -8.37 15.60 -5.33
CA SER A 56 -9.78 15.98 -5.12
C SER A 56 -10.42 16.66 -6.33
N ARG A 57 -9.65 17.43 -7.13
CA ARG A 57 -10.19 17.98 -8.39
C ARG A 57 -10.51 16.92 -9.44
N ARG A 58 -9.96 15.73 -9.33
CA ARG A 58 -10.11 14.62 -10.29
C ARG A 58 -11.01 13.50 -9.81
N ASP A 59 -11.42 13.57 -8.56
CA ASP A 59 -12.25 12.53 -7.94
C ASP A 59 -13.21 13.13 -6.92
N ALA A 60 -14.49 13.12 -7.29
CA ALA A 60 -15.58 13.56 -6.42
C ALA A 60 -16.21 12.42 -5.59
N ARG A 61 -15.71 11.18 -5.73
CA ARG A 61 -16.24 9.99 -5.03
C ARG A 61 -15.59 9.75 -3.70
N SER A 62 -14.31 10.16 -3.58
CA SER A 62 -13.50 9.95 -2.39
C SER A 62 -13.38 11.20 -1.55
N VAL A 63 -13.08 11.01 -0.27
CA VAL A 63 -12.73 12.10 0.64
C VAL A 63 -11.22 12.14 0.83
N TYR A 64 -10.65 13.34 0.84
CA TYR A 64 -9.21 13.54 0.98
C TYR A 64 -8.90 14.40 2.19
N PHE A 65 -7.97 13.92 3.06
CA PHE A 65 -7.53 14.64 4.25
C PHE A 65 -6.01 14.78 4.28
N ARG A 66 -5.54 15.92 4.74
CA ARG A 66 -4.13 16.08 5.06
C ARG A 66 -3.85 15.47 6.44
N ALA A 67 -3.01 14.44 6.48
CA ALA A 67 -2.64 13.77 7.72
C ALA A 67 -1.24 13.15 7.63
N ASP A 68 -0.63 12.95 8.81
CA ASP A 68 0.58 12.15 8.97
C ASP A 68 0.19 10.68 9.17
N ALA A 69 0.85 9.78 8.44
CA ALA A 69 0.64 8.33 8.57
C ALA A 69 1.01 7.81 9.97
N CYS A 70 1.92 8.50 10.69
CA CYS A 70 2.33 8.14 12.03
C CYS A 70 1.36 8.63 13.13
N ALA A 71 0.35 9.43 12.78
CA ALA A 71 -0.64 9.98 13.73
C ALA A 71 -1.98 10.16 13.00
N LEU A 72 -2.67 9.05 12.71
CA LEU A 72 -3.92 9.07 11.96
C LEU A 72 -5.08 9.66 12.78
N PRO A 73 -5.78 10.70 12.28
CA PRO A 73 -6.84 11.39 13.01
C PRO A 73 -8.19 10.62 12.97
N PHE A 74 -8.12 9.30 13.15
CA PHE A 74 -9.28 8.43 13.08
C PHE A 74 -9.36 7.54 14.33
N ALA A 75 -10.57 7.21 14.73
CA ALA A 75 -10.79 6.28 15.82
C ALA A 75 -10.31 4.86 15.48
N ASP A 76 -10.05 4.06 16.52
CA ASP A 76 -9.73 2.64 16.36
C ASP A 76 -10.83 1.95 15.55
N ARG A 77 -10.42 1.11 14.59
CA ARG A 77 -11.31 0.24 13.80
C ARG A 77 -12.41 0.99 13.02
N SER A 78 -12.15 2.26 12.67
CA SER A 78 -13.09 3.09 11.90
C SER A 78 -13.17 2.74 10.42
N PHE A 79 -12.26 1.90 9.91
CA PHE A 79 -12.23 1.40 8.54
C PHE A 79 -12.33 -0.13 8.49
N ASP A 80 -12.93 -0.64 7.42
CA ASP A 80 -13.06 -2.07 7.13
C ASP A 80 -11.83 -2.60 6.37
N GLY A 81 -11.10 -1.68 5.70
CA GLY A 81 -9.85 -1.97 5.02
C GLY A 81 -8.88 -0.80 5.02
N VAL A 82 -7.58 -1.09 5.02
CA VAL A 82 -6.52 -0.10 4.86
C VAL A 82 -5.54 -0.54 3.80
N VAL A 83 -5.12 0.41 2.97
CA VAL A 83 -4.09 0.21 1.95
C VAL A 83 -3.01 1.28 2.06
N SER A 84 -1.81 0.93 1.60
CA SER A 84 -0.74 1.88 1.33
C SER A 84 0.12 1.30 0.21
N VAL A 85 0.46 2.08 -0.80
CA VAL A 85 1.29 1.61 -1.91
C VAL A 85 2.50 2.51 -2.05
N THR A 86 3.67 1.96 -1.74
CA THR A 86 4.99 2.61 -1.75
C THR A 86 5.16 3.80 -0.81
N ALA A 87 4.11 4.34 -0.21
CA ALA A 87 4.19 5.51 0.66
C ALA A 87 5.04 5.27 1.91
N LEU A 88 4.92 4.11 2.56
CA LEU A 88 5.72 3.75 3.75
C LEU A 88 7.23 3.73 3.47
N CYS A 89 7.63 3.57 2.21
CA CYS A 89 9.04 3.65 1.80
C CYS A 89 9.65 5.05 1.98
N PHE A 90 8.84 6.08 2.17
CA PHE A 90 9.25 7.47 2.38
C PHE A 90 8.97 7.96 3.81
N VAL A 91 8.42 7.10 4.67
CA VAL A 91 8.17 7.40 6.07
C VAL A 91 9.32 6.86 6.91
N ARG A 92 10.00 7.74 7.66
CA ARG A 92 11.13 7.35 8.49
C ARG A 92 10.71 6.36 9.56
N GLU A 93 9.63 6.66 10.27
CA GLU A 93 9.06 5.84 11.34
C GLU A 93 7.96 4.92 10.78
N TRP A 94 8.28 4.21 9.69
CA TRP A 94 7.30 3.38 8.97
C TRP A 94 6.63 2.30 9.83
N GLY A 95 7.32 1.80 10.87
CA GLY A 95 6.74 0.88 11.84
C GLY A 95 5.61 1.52 12.64
N LEU A 96 5.77 2.79 13.06
CA LEU A 96 4.71 3.55 13.73
C LEU A 96 3.53 3.81 12.78
N ALA A 97 3.81 4.19 11.52
CA ALA A 97 2.77 4.35 10.52
C ALA A 97 1.99 3.04 10.29
N LEU A 98 2.68 1.89 10.24
CA LEU A 98 2.06 0.59 10.13
C LEU A 98 1.16 0.27 11.34
N GLN A 99 1.61 0.57 12.57
CA GLN A 99 0.81 0.41 13.79
C GLN A 99 -0.47 1.25 13.72
N GLU A 100 -0.37 2.52 13.33
CA GLU A 100 -1.52 3.41 13.17
C GLU A 100 -2.51 2.92 12.10
N MET A 101 -2.00 2.48 10.94
CA MET A 101 -2.84 1.88 9.91
C MET A 101 -3.63 0.68 10.44
N LEU A 102 -2.98 -0.19 11.20
CA LEU A 102 -3.65 -1.37 11.78
C LEU A 102 -4.57 -1.00 12.96
N ARG A 103 -4.26 0.07 13.71
CA ARG A 103 -5.14 0.58 14.77
C ARG A 103 -6.48 1.04 14.22
N VAL A 104 -6.46 1.85 13.15
CA VAL A 104 -7.70 2.40 12.57
C VAL A 104 -8.48 1.38 11.74
N THR A 105 -7.95 0.17 11.54
CA THR A 105 -8.57 -0.87 10.72
C THR A 105 -9.16 -1.98 11.57
N GLY A 106 -10.45 -2.29 11.39
CA GLY A 106 -11.11 -3.44 12.00
C GLY A 106 -11.10 -4.72 11.15
N GLY A 107 -10.64 -4.63 9.92
CA GLY A 107 -10.78 -5.68 8.92
C GLY A 107 -9.47 -6.10 8.26
N ARG A 108 -9.30 -5.75 6.99
CA ARG A 108 -8.18 -6.21 6.16
C ARG A 108 -7.16 -5.12 5.90
N PHE A 109 -5.93 -5.52 5.64
CA PHE A 109 -4.89 -4.62 5.17
C PHE A 109 -4.21 -5.17 3.91
N ALA A 110 -3.70 -4.27 3.06
CA ALA A 110 -2.82 -4.59 1.95
C ALA A 110 -1.80 -3.46 1.77
N ILE A 111 -0.53 -3.76 2.04
CA ILE A 111 0.55 -2.79 2.11
C ILE A 111 1.62 -3.16 1.10
N GLY A 112 1.85 -2.29 0.12
CA GLY A 112 2.85 -2.43 -0.92
C GLY A 112 4.11 -1.65 -0.59
N VAL A 113 5.25 -2.31 -0.50
CA VAL A 113 6.57 -1.70 -0.29
C VAL A 113 7.55 -2.04 -1.41
N LEU A 114 8.51 -1.15 -1.64
CA LEU A 114 9.60 -1.38 -2.59
C LEU A 114 10.52 -2.48 -2.07
N ASN A 115 10.77 -3.48 -2.90
CA ASN A 115 11.50 -4.68 -2.52
C ASN A 115 13.00 -4.55 -2.81
N ARG A 116 13.82 -4.58 -1.76
CA ARG A 116 15.29 -4.51 -1.84
C ARG A 116 15.94 -5.74 -2.53
N GLU A 117 15.22 -6.85 -2.61
CA GLU A 117 15.70 -8.10 -3.21
C GLU A 117 15.36 -8.21 -4.71
N SER A 118 14.80 -7.14 -5.30
CA SER A 118 14.30 -7.11 -6.68
C SER A 118 15.34 -6.65 -7.71
N LEU A 119 15.07 -6.97 -8.97
CA LEU A 119 15.81 -6.40 -10.10
C LEU A 119 15.59 -4.88 -10.21
N LEU A 120 14.42 -4.39 -9.80
CA LEU A 120 14.14 -2.96 -9.77
C LEU A 120 15.06 -2.22 -8.80
N TRP A 121 15.33 -2.78 -7.61
CA TRP A 121 16.28 -2.19 -6.67
C TRP A 121 17.69 -2.13 -7.26
N ARG A 122 18.14 -3.19 -7.94
CA ARG A 122 19.47 -3.20 -8.59
C ARG A 122 19.57 -2.12 -9.65
N ALA A 123 18.49 -1.84 -10.38
CA ALA A 123 18.46 -0.84 -11.45
C ALA A 123 18.24 0.60 -10.94
N LYS A 124 17.46 0.81 -9.89
CA LYS A 124 16.94 2.14 -9.49
C LYS A 124 17.11 2.48 -8.01
N GLY A 125 17.33 1.50 -7.12
CA GLY A 125 17.33 1.70 -5.67
C GLY A 125 18.70 1.94 -5.05
N GLN A 126 19.79 1.63 -5.77
CA GLN A 126 21.15 1.77 -5.24
C GLN A 126 21.55 3.24 -5.09
N ARG A 127 22.51 3.53 -4.18
CA ARG A 127 23.09 4.88 -3.96
C ARG A 127 22.05 5.95 -3.65
N GLY A 128 21.03 5.61 -2.84
CA GLY A 128 19.98 6.55 -2.44
C GLY A 128 18.83 6.69 -3.43
N GLY A 129 18.80 5.84 -4.46
CA GLY A 129 17.72 5.79 -5.45
C GLY A 129 17.84 6.83 -6.55
N SER A 130 17.04 6.66 -7.60
CA SER A 130 16.99 7.55 -8.76
C SER A 130 15.55 7.85 -9.19
N GLY A 131 15.32 9.05 -9.73
CA GLY A 131 13.98 9.48 -10.17
C GLY A 131 12.97 9.46 -9.03
N ALA A 132 11.83 8.82 -9.24
CA ALA A 132 10.75 8.69 -8.25
C ALA A 132 11.12 7.86 -7.01
N TYR A 133 12.25 7.16 -7.03
CA TYR A 133 12.73 6.32 -5.91
C TYR A 133 13.79 7.01 -5.05
N ARG A 134 14.11 8.27 -5.34
CA ARG A 134 15.13 9.01 -4.56
C ARG A 134 14.68 9.16 -3.11
N GLY A 135 15.54 8.75 -2.18
CA GLY A 135 15.26 8.80 -0.76
C GLY A 135 14.33 7.71 -0.23
N ALA A 136 13.85 6.81 -1.10
CA ALA A 136 13.02 5.71 -0.65
C ALA A 136 13.84 4.69 0.16
N HIS A 137 13.31 4.26 1.29
CA HIS A 137 13.73 3.04 1.97
C HIS A 137 13.17 1.83 1.21
N TRP A 138 14.04 0.87 0.91
CA TRP A 138 13.67 -0.39 0.27
C TRP A 138 13.68 -1.50 1.31
N HIS A 139 12.55 -2.18 1.44
CA HIS A 139 12.36 -3.20 2.46
C HIS A 139 12.70 -4.59 1.94
N THR A 140 13.26 -5.43 2.81
CA THR A 140 13.28 -6.87 2.56
C THR A 140 11.95 -7.51 2.98
N ARG A 141 11.67 -8.69 2.45
CA ARG A 141 10.51 -9.48 2.89
C ARG A 141 10.62 -9.86 4.38
N HIS A 142 11.84 -10.09 4.85
CA HIS A 142 12.11 -10.42 6.25
C HIS A 142 11.79 -9.24 7.18
N GLU A 143 12.29 -8.03 6.88
CA GLU A 143 11.99 -6.81 7.66
C GLU A 143 10.47 -6.60 7.79
N LEU A 144 9.73 -6.76 6.68
CA LEU A 144 8.27 -6.60 6.67
C LEU A 144 7.57 -7.66 7.53
N LEU A 145 8.03 -8.91 7.50
CA LEU A 145 7.48 -9.98 8.33
C LEU A 145 7.79 -9.79 9.82
N VAL A 146 9.01 -9.36 10.16
CA VAL A 146 9.41 -9.09 11.55
C VAL A 146 8.54 -7.98 12.15
N GLU A 147 8.32 -6.89 11.39
CA GLU A 147 7.48 -5.79 11.84
C GLU A 147 6.03 -6.24 12.05
N LEU A 148 5.47 -7.00 11.09
CA LEU A 148 4.11 -7.52 11.19
C LEU A 148 3.95 -8.56 12.31
N ALA A 149 4.99 -9.33 12.63
CA ALA A 149 4.94 -10.34 13.71
C ALA A 149 4.79 -9.70 15.10
N GLY A 150 5.23 -8.45 15.28
CA GLY A 150 5.03 -7.67 16.51
C GLY A 150 3.62 -7.09 16.65
N LEU A 151 2.76 -7.23 15.64
CA LEU A 151 1.44 -6.61 15.58
C LEU A 151 0.31 -7.64 15.65
N SER A 152 -0.88 -7.20 16.08
CA SER A 152 -2.05 -8.06 16.20
C SER A 152 -2.68 -8.34 14.82
N VAL A 153 -2.00 -9.15 14.00
CA VAL A 153 -2.45 -9.54 12.67
C VAL A 153 -2.47 -11.06 12.50
N ARG A 154 -3.28 -11.52 11.54
CA ARG A 154 -3.41 -12.94 11.17
C ARG A 154 -3.56 -13.10 9.66
N ASP A 155 -3.41 -14.35 9.19
CA ASP A 155 -3.53 -14.68 7.76
C ASP A 155 -2.55 -13.90 6.86
N VAL A 156 -1.36 -13.55 7.39
CA VAL A 156 -0.38 -12.74 6.67
C VAL A 156 0.12 -13.48 5.42
N ARG A 157 0.08 -12.77 4.29
CA ARG A 157 0.55 -13.27 3.00
C ARG A 157 1.43 -12.23 2.33
N LEU A 158 2.52 -12.68 1.73
CA LEU A 158 3.37 -11.84 0.88
C LEU A 158 3.19 -12.25 -0.59
N ARG A 159 2.96 -11.27 -1.44
CA ARG A 159 2.91 -11.41 -2.90
C ARG A 159 3.74 -10.32 -3.55
N SER A 160 4.22 -10.56 -4.75
CA SER A 160 5.06 -9.60 -5.46
C SER A 160 4.51 -9.29 -6.85
N ALA A 161 4.78 -8.10 -7.32
CA ALA A 161 4.49 -7.64 -8.68
C ALA A 161 5.71 -6.91 -9.26
N ILE A 162 5.69 -6.68 -10.57
CA ILE A 162 6.72 -5.94 -11.31
C ILE A 162 8.08 -6.65 -11.22
N VAL A 163 8.19 -7.79 -11.88
CA VAL A 163 9.48 -8.51 -11.95
C VAL A 163 10.43 -7.78 -12.90
N PHE A 164 9.91 -7.18 -13.98
CA PHE A 164 10.72 -6.53 -15.00
C PHE A 164 10.70 -5.00 -14.89
N PRO A 165 11.85 -4.35 -14.62
CA PRO A 165 11.92 -2.91 -14.36
C PRO A 165 11.80 -2.02 -15.61
N SER A 166 11.84 -2.59 -16.82
CA SER A 166 11.91 -1.80 -18.07
C SER A 166 10.60 -1.08 -18.43
N GLY A 167 9.45 -1.45 -17.86
CA GLY A 167 8.15 -0.85 -18.18
C GLY A 167 7.70 -1.01 -19.64
N SER A 168 8.44 -1.77 -20.48
CA SER A 168 8.10 -2.03 -21.87
C SER A 168 6.82 -2.86 -22.00
N VAL A 169 6.21 -2.86 -23.19
CA VAL A 169 5.01 -3.67 -23.46
C VAL A 169 5.29 -5.16 -23.22
N PHE A 170 6.46 -5.65 -23.62
CA PHE A 170 6.89 -7.02 -23.39
C PHE A 170 7.08 -7.33 -21.91
N ALA A 171 7.69 -6.42 -21.13
CA ALA A 171 7.85 -6.57 -19.70
C ALA A 171 6.49 -6.64 -18.99
N ARG A 172 5.54 -5.79 -19.36
CA ARG A 172 4.18 -5.79 -18.81
C ARG A 172 3.39 -7.05 -19.17
N ALA A 173 3.58 -7.59 -20.37
CA ALA A 173 2.97 -8.86 -20.76
C ALA A 173 3.59 -10.03 -19.99
N ALA A 174 4.92 -10.06 -19.85
CA ALA A 174 5.62 -11.07 -19.08
C ALA A 174 5.22 -11.01 -17.57
N ASP A 175 5.13 -9.82 -16.98
CA ASP A 175 4.69 -9.64 -15.59
C ASP A 175 3.28 -10.21 -15.32
N ARG A 176 2.38 -10.17 -16.32
CA ARG A 176 1.04 -10.78 -16.22
C ARG A 176 1.06 -12.30 -16.12
N MET A 177 2.07 -12.92 -16.70
CA MET A 177 2.23 -14.39 -16.72
C MET A 177 3.02 -14.91 -15.53
N MET A 178 3.72 -14.02 -14.80
CA MET A 178 4.55 -14.42 -13.67
C MET A 178 3.71 -14.69 -12.42
N PRO A 179 3.98 -15.79 -11.69
CA PRO A 179 3.32 -16.06 -10.42
C PRO A 179 3.61 -14.95 -9.40
N SER A 180 2.58 -14.41 -8.77
CA SER A 180 2.71 -13.37 -7.73
C SER A 180 3.44 -13.84 -6.45
N GLY A 181 3.77 -15.13 -6.36
CA GLY A 181 4.55 -15.71 -5.26
C GLY A 181 6.07 -15.54 -5.39
N LEU A 182 6.58 -15.11 -6.55
CA LEU A 182 8.01 -14.94 -6.75
C LEU A 182 8.57 -13.82 -5.89
N PRO A 183 9.73 -14.02 -5.22
CA PRO A 183 10.28 -13.04 -4.28
C PRO A 183 10.91 -11.81 -4.94
N TRP A 184 11.15 -11.82 -6.25
CA TRP A 184 11.98 -10.85 -6.97
C TRP A 184 11.20 -9.68 -7.59
N GLY A 185 9.90 -9.58 -7.39
CA GLY A 185 9.11 -8.44 -7.86
C GLY A 185 9.53 -7.13 -7.20
N GLY A 186 9.52 -6.03 -7.94
CA GLY A 186 9.89 -4.70 -7.46
C GLY A 186 9.00 -4.15 -6.35
N LEU A 187 7.75 -4.60 -6.31
CA LEU A 187 6.80 -4.35 -5.25
C LEU A 187 6.50 -5.64 -4.50
N THR A 188 6.62 -5.62 -3.17
CA THR A 188 6.08 -6.67 -2.29
C THR A 188 4.83 -6.14 -1.61
N VAL A 189 3.72 -6.86 -1.72
CA VAL A 189 2.47 -6.58 -1.02
C VAL A 189 2.32 -7.57 0.14
N ALA A 190 2.31 -7.04 1.36
CA ALA A 190 1.86 -7.75 2.54
C ALA A 190 0.36 -7.54 2.73
N SER A 191 -0.36 -8.58 3.01
CA SER A 191 -1.80 -8.53 3.27
C SER A 191 -2.17 -9.47 4.39
N GLY A 192 -3.29 -9.19 5.06
CA GLY A 192 -3.80 -9.99 6.15
C GLY A 192 -5.05 -9.39 6.77
N ARG A 193 -5.33 -9.81 7.99
CA ARG A 193 -6.45 -9.29 8.80
C ARG A 193 -5.93 -8.80 10.13
N VAL A 194 -6.53 -7.74 10.64
CA VAL A 194 -6.34 -7.31 12.01
C VAL A 194 -7.09 -8.30 12.92
N SER A 195 -6.41 -8.80 13.96
CA SER A 195 -7.02 -9.66 14.96
C SER A 195 -7.96 -8.86 15.86
N ALA A 196 -9.00 -9.49 16.37
CA ALA A 196 -9.76 -8.90 17.46
C ALA A 196 -8.84 -8.77 18.69
N ARG A 197 -8.94 -7.67 19.43
CA ARG A 197 -8.28 -7.61 20.75
C ARG A 197 -8.86 -8.73 21.62
N PRO A 198 -8.05 -9.53 22.32
CA PRO A 198 -8.59 -10.43 23.32
C PRO A 198 -9.25 -9.56 24.39
N GLY A 199 -10.58 -9.66 24.55
CA GLY A 199 -11.33 -9.00 25.65
C GLY A 199 -12.18 -7.79 25.28
N SER A 200 -12.72 -7.70 24.06
CA SER A 200 -13.84 -6.78 23.76
C SER A 200 -15.12 -7.55 23.46
#